data_28d2c140650148a0713ddaf26061f86c
#
_entry.id   28d2c140650148a0713ddaf26061f86c
#
_cell.length_a   1.000
_cell.length_b   1.000
_cell.length_c   1.000
_cell.angle_alpha   90.00
_cell.angle_beta   90.00
_cell.angle_gamma   90.00
#
_symmetry.space_group_name_H-M   'P 1'
#
loop_
_entity.id
_entity.type
_entity.pdbx_description
1 polymer ?
#
loop_
_entity_poly.entity_id
_entity_poly.type
_entity_poly.pdbx_seq_one_letter_code
_entity_poly.pdbx_strand_id
1 'polypeptide(L)'
;MKPIYLFGLFFLTTIFGYTQNTISLNECYEGLKTNYPLAKQRVILELQKEVELSAIKAKTLPQLNLNAQATYQSDVTEVPVPNIDIEPLNNDQYRATLTANQLIFNGGKIRASQGLQNIITDRKKQEVEVNLYQLKQRVNQFYFSILLIDDQTKLLDVREQQLNSKLKEVKSGIENGVL
;
A
#
# COMPACT_ATOMS: atom_id res chain seq x y z
N MET A 1 3.86 35.85 -60.67
CA MET A 1 3.01 34.87 -59.99
C MET A 1 3.83 34.32 -58.81
N LYS A 2 3.52 34.70 -57.73
CA LYS A 2 2.79 34.46 -56.52
C LYS A 2 3.71 34.41 -55.27
N PRO A 3 3.93 35.49 -54.54
CA PRO A 3 4.54 35.44 -53.20
C PRO A 3 3.49 35.35 -52.07
N ILE A 4 2.20 35.13 -52.36
CA ILE A 4 1.10 35.21 -51.37
C ILE A 4 1.04 33.98 -50.44
N TYR A 5 1.54 32.82 -50.90
CA TYR A 5 1.51 31.58 -50.11
C TYR A 5 2.59 31.50 -49.03
N LEU A 6 3.65 32.27 -49.12
CA LEU A 6 4.75 32.29 -48.14
C LEU A 6 4.40 33.07 -46.89
N PHE A 7 3.48 34.04 -46.99
CA PHE A 7 3.04 34.87 -45.84
C PHE A 7 1.99 34.19 -45.01
N GLY A 8 1.20 33.24 -45.59
CA GLY A 8 0.22 32.44 -44.84
C GLY A 8 0.83 31.36 -43.95
N LEU A 9 2.03 30.86 -44.29
CA LEU A 9 2.69 29.80 -43.53
C LEU A 9 3.37 30.35 -42.28
N PHE A 10 3.75 31.63 -42.22
CA PHE A 10 4.41 32.27 -41.06
C PHE A 10 3.45 32.64 -39.95
N PHE A 11 2.12 32.72 -40.22
CA PHE A 11 1.13 33.10 -39.22
C PHE A 11 0.58 31.88 -38.42
N LEU A 12 0.94 30.65 -38.83
CA LEU A 12 0.40 29.44 -38.16
C LEU A 12 1.27 28.91 -37.03
N THR A 13 2.42 29.53 -36.73
CA THR A 13 3.39 28.98 -35.75
C THR A 13 3.36 29.66 -34.36
N THR A 14 2.44 30.59 -34.11
CA THR A 14 2.46 31.39 -32.88
C THR A 14 1.41 31.04 -31.81
N ILE A 15 0.76 29.87 -31.89
CA ILE A 15 -0.23 29.44 -30.87
C ILE A 15 0.31 28.24 -30.08
N PHE A 16 1.56 28.31 -29.62
CA PHE A 16 1.96 27.54 -28.45
C PHE A 16 1.78 28.43 -27.22
N GLY A 17 0.51 28.60 -26.81
CA GLY A 17 0.20 29.18 -25.52
C GLY A 17 0.77 28.27 -24.44
N TYR A 18 1.71 28.78 -23.64
CA TYR A 18 2.10 28.14 -22.39
C TYR A 18 0.86 28.10 -21.49
N THR A 19 0.16 26.96 -21.47
CA THR A 19 -0.86 26.71 -20.47
C THR A 19 -0.13 26.58 -19.14
N GLN A 20 -0.21 27.57 -18.28
CA GLN A 20 0.19 27.44 -16.89
C GLN A 20 -0.64 26.31 -16.29
N ASN A 21 -0.01 25.18 -16.03
CA ASN A 21 -0.62 24.05 -15.36
C ASN A 21 -0.89 24.45 -13.91
N THR A 22 -2.06 25.03 -13.66
CA THR A 22 -2.52 25.29 -12.30
C THR A 22 -3.09 24.00 -11.75
N ILE A 23 -2.45 23.44 -10.74
CA ILE A 23 -2.93 22.24 -10.05
C ILE A 23 -4.05 22.66 -9.10
N SER A 24 -5.23 22.09 -9.29
CA SER A 24 -6.37 22.31 -8.39
C SER A 24 -6.26 21.42 -7.15
N LEU A 25 -6.90 21.85 -6.05
CA LEU A 25 -6.97 21.04 -4.82
C LEU A 25 -7.61 19.66 -5.07
N ASN A 26 -8.58 19.58 -5.99
CA ASN A 26 -9.26 18.35 -6.33
C ASN A 26 -8.33 17.37 -7.08
N GLU A 27 -7.47 17.88 -7.96
CA GLU A 27 -6.42 17.06 -8.62
C GLU A 27 -5.41 16.52 -7.61
N CYS A 28 -5.05 17.30 -6.58
CA CYS A 28 -4.21 16.81 -5.49
C CYS A 28 -4.88 15.64 -4.73
N TYR A 29 -6.19 15.70 -4.50
CA TYR A 29 -6.92 14.60 -3.86
C TYR A 29 -7.02 13.35 -4.74
N GLU A 30 -7.25 13.51 -6.03
CA GLU A 30 -7.25 12.36 -6.96
C GLU A 30 -5.85 11.75 -7.08
N GLY A 31 -4.80 12.58 -7.13
CA GLY A 31 -3.41 12.12 -7.07
C GLY A 31 -3.10 11.33 -5.79
N LEU A 32 -3.65 11.75 -4.64
CA LEU A 32 -3.53 11.03 -3.38
C LEU A 32 -4.18 9.64 -3.47
N LYS A 33 -5.40 9.54 -4.02
CA LYS A 33 -6.12 8.28 -4.14
C LYS A 33 -5.46 7.28 -5.09
N THR A 34 -4.86 7.77 -6.17
CA THR A 34 -4.32 6.92 -7.24
C THR A 34 -2.86 6.53 -7.00
N ASN A 35 -2.04 7.46 -6.53
CA ASN A 35 -0.59 7.29 -6.48
C ASN A 35 -0.06 6.96 -5.09
N TYR A 36 -0.81 7.25 -4.03
CA TYR A 36 -0.30 7.02 -2.68
C TYR A 36 -0.34 5.52 -2.33
N PRO A 37 0.77 4.95 -1.81
CA PRO A 37 0.87 3.52 -1.55
C PRO A 37 -0.23 2.96 -0.64
N LEU A 38 -0.70 3.76 0.32
CA LEU A 38 -1.75 3.38 1.26
C LEU A 38 -3.08 3.07 0.56
N ALA A 39 -3.40 3.77 -0.55
CA ALA A 39 -4.61 3.50 -1.31
C ALA A 39 -4.62 2.09 -1.93
N LYS A 40 -3.45 1.59 -2.32
CA LYS A 40 -3.28 0.24 -2.87
C LYS A 40 -3.44 -0.86 -1.80
N GLN A 41 -3.29 -0.52 -0.53
CA GLN A 41 -3.38 -1.47 0.58
C GLN A 41 -4.77 -2.12 0.66
N ARG A 42 -5.84 -1.43 0.23
CA ARG A 42 -7.20 -2.01 0.19
C ARG A 42 -7.29 -3.25 -0.69
N VAL A 43 -6.65 -3.22 -1.86
CA VAL A 43 -6.63 -4.37 -2.79
C VAL A 43 -5.86 -5.53 -2.17
N ILE A 44 -4.72 -5.24 -1.53
CA ILE A 44 -3.89 -6.25 -0.86
C ILE A 44 -4.66 -6.90 0.30
N LEU A 45 -5.40 -6.13 1.08
CA LEU A 45 -6.23 -6.65 2.17
C LEU A 45 -7.36 -7.57 1.67
N GLU A 46 -7.93 -7.30 0.49
CA GLU A 46 -8.92 -8.19 -0.11
C GLU A 46 -8.30 -9.51 -0.56
N LEU A 47 -7.17 -9.47 -1.25
CA LEU A 47 -6.42 -10.68 -1.63
C LEU A 47 -6.00 -11.49 -0.41
N GLN A 48 -5.52 -10.83 0.65
CA GLN A 48 -5.19 -11.49 1.91
C GLN A 48 -6.40 -12.20 2.51
N LYS A 49 -7.58 -11.55 2.51
CA LYS A 49 -8.83 -12.15 2.99
C LYS A 49 -9.17 -13.44 2.25
N GLU A 50 -9.07 -13.43 0.92
CA GLU A 50 -9.35 -14.61 0.10
C GLU A 50 -8.45 -15.81 0.47
N VAL A 51 -7.14 -15.54 0.62
CA VAL A 51 -6.18 -16.58 1.03
C VAL A 51 -6.50 -17.10 2.43
N GLU A 52 -6.79 -16.22 3.39
CA GLU A 52 -7.10 -16.61 4.77
C GLU A 52 -8.43 -17.39 4.87
N LEU A 53 -9.46 -16.98 4.12
CA LEU A 53 -10.72 -17.74 4.04
C LEU A 53 -10.50 -19.13 3.44
N SER A 54 -9.64 -19.23 2.43
CA SER A 54 -9.26 -20.52 1.82
C SER A 54 -8.51 -21.41 2.82
N ALA A 55 -7.59 -20.84 3.60
CA ALA A 55 -6.88 -21.56 4.65
C ALA A 55 -7.81 -22.04 5.78
N ILE A 56 -8.80 -21.23 6.14
CA ILE A 56 -9.83 -21.63 7.12
C ILE A 56 -10.67 -22.79 6.56
N LYS A 57 -11.06 -22.73 5.27
CA LYS A 57 -11.78 -23.79 4.57
C LYS A 57 -10.95 -25.08 4.47
N ALA A 58 -9.66 -24.97 4.22
CA ALA A 58 -8.78 -26.12 4.06
C ALA A 58 -8.75 -27.02 5.31
N LYS A 59 -9.10 -26.50 6.49
CA LYS A 59 -9.22 -27.29 7.73
C LYS A 59 -10.33 -28.34 7.69
N THR A 60 -11.26 -28.27 6.72
CA THR A 60 -12.29 -29.30 6.50
C THR A 60 -11.81 -30.43 5.58
N LEU A 61 -10.68 -30.26 4.91
CA LEU A 61 -10.11 -31.27 4.03
C LEU A 61 -9.42 -32.37 4.84
N PRO A 62 -9.35 -33.60 4.31
CA PRO A 62 -8.58 -34.67 4.94
C PRO A 62 -7.10 -34.28 5.09
N GLN A 63 -6.57 -34.48 6.28
CA GLN A 63 -5.15 -34.30 6.59
C GLN A 63 -4.48 -35.67 6.63
N LEU A 64 -3.46 -35.84 5.79
CA LEU A 64 -2.67 -37.05 5.72
C LEU A 64 -1.34 -36.85 6.44
N ASN A 65 -1.06 -37.69 7.42
CA ASN A 65 0.20 -37.69 8.16
C ASN A 65 0.89 -39.02 7.99
N LEU A 66 2.12 -38.99 7.51
CA LEU A 66 3.00 -40.16 7.42
C LEU A 66 4.06 -40.08 8.52
N ASN A 67 4.05 -41.03 9.44
CA ASN A 67 5.06 -41.15 10.47
C ASN A 67 5.87 -42.42 10.21
N ALA A 68 7.19 -42.31 10.12
CA ALA A 68 8.08 -43.43 10.00
C ALA A 68 9.05 -43.42 11.19
N GLN A 69 9.23 -44.58 11.81
CA GLN A 69 10.13 -44.79 12.93
C GLN A 69 10.97 -46.01 12.68
N ALA A 70 12.28 -45.90 12.90
CA ALA A 70 13.22 -47.00 12.94
C ALA A 70 13.86 -47.00 14.33
N THR A 71 13.84 -48.13 15.01
CA THR A 71 14.46 -48.31 16.33
C THR A 71 15.42 -49.48 16.27
N TYR A 72 16.64 -49.27 16.77
CA TYR A 72 17.62 -50.29 17.00
C TYR A 72 17.83 -50.47 18.50
N GLN A 73 17.68 -51.70 19.00
CA GLN A 73 17.93 -52.06 20.39
C GLN A 73 19.14 -53.02 20.46
N SER A 74 20.16 -52.60 21.20
CA SER A 74 21.36 -53.44 21.39
C SER A 74 21.09 -54.65 22.25
N ASP A 75 20.04 -54.64 23.06
CA ASP A 75 19.65 -55.73 23.93
C ASP A 75 18.11 -55.88 23.91
N VAL A 76 17.63 -57.09 23.72
CA VAL A 76 16.19 -57.40 23.61
C VAL A 76 15.75 -58.12 24.87
N THR A 77 14.66 -57.66 25.47
CA THR A 77 14.11 -58.31 26.67
C THR A 77 13.56 -59.70 26.32
N GLU A 78 14.19 -60.75 26.79
CA GLU A 78 13.67 -62.10 26.76
C GLU A 78 12.73 -62.32 27.95
N VAL A 79 11.53 -62.79 27.70
CA VAL A 79 10.58 -63.18 28.75
C VAL A 79 10.59 -64.70 28.87
N PRO A 80 11.31 -65.28 29.86
CA PRO A 80 11.36 -66.72 30.05
C PRO A 80 9.98 -67.24 30.54
N VAL A 81 9.21 -67.89 29.67
CA VAL A 81 7.97 -68.57 30.03
C VAL A 81 8.26 -70.08 30.04
N PRO A 82 8.04 -70.76 31.18
CA PRO A 82 8.28 -72.23 31.23
C PRO A 82 7.41 -72.99 30.22
N ASN A 83 8.04 -73.87 29.40
CA ASN A 83 7.41 -74.67 28.37
C ASN A 83 6.84 -73.95 27.12
N ILE A 84 7.21 -72.70 26.89
CA ILE A 84 6.85 -71.96 25.68
C ILE A 84 8.13 -71.34 25.13
N ASP A 85 8.51 -71.72 23.91
CA ASP A 85 9.64 -71.14 23.20
C ASP A 85 9.11 -69.86 22.48
N ILE A 86 9.43 -68.72 23.06
CA ILE A 86 9.05 -67.42 22.48
C ILE A 86 10.27 -66.87 21.73
N GLU A 87 10.16 -66.77 20.42
CA GLU A 87 11.21 -66.19 19.59
C GLU A 87 11.46 -64.73 20.02
N PRO A 88 12.72 -64.35 20.37
CA PRO A 88 13.02 -62.97 20.81
C PRO A 88 12.70 -61.96 19.69
N LEU A 89 12.25 -60.76 20.10
CA LEU A 89 12.02 -59.67 19.17
C LEU A 89 13.32 -59.28 18.43
N ASN A 90 13.19 -58.95 17.12
CA ASN A 90 14.34 -58.50 16.34
C ASN A 90 14.90 -57.19 16.94
N ASN A 91 16.23 -57.05 16.92
CA ASN A 91 16.93 -55.85 17.37
C ASN A 91 16.52 -54.60 16.56
N ASP A 92 16.15 -54.81 15.30
CA ASP A 92 15.72 -53.80 14.37
C ASP A 92 14.19 -53.78 14.30
N GLN A 93 13.59 -52.62 14.61
CA GLN A 93 12.16 -52.46 14.48
C GLN A 93 11.84 -51.26 13.55
N TYR A 94 11.02 -51.47 12.56
CA TYR A 94 10.56 -50.46 11.61
C TYR A 94 9.06 -50.35 11.69
N ARG A 95 8.59 -49.09 11.79
CA ARG A 95 7.16 -48.81 11.81
C ARG A 95 6.87 -47.64 10.87
N ALA A 96 5.96 -47.82 9.93
CA ALA A 96 5.41 -46.76 9.12
C ALA A 96 3.89 -46.70 9.34
N THR A 97 3.39 -45.52 9.67
CA THR A 97 1.95 -45.29 9.94
C THR A 97 1.46 -44.15 9.09
N LEU A 98 0.49 -44.43 8.22
CA LEU A 98 -0.24 -43.40 7.46
C LEU A 98 -1.58 -43.16 8.16
N THR A 99 -1.79 -41.91 8.61
CA THR A 99 -3.00 -41.52 9.29
C THR A 99 -3.75 -40.50 8.45
N ALA A 100 -5.04 -40.73 8.18
CA ALA A 100 -5.94 -39.80 7.52
C ALA A 100 -6.95 -39.26 8.54
N ASN A 101 -6.92 -37.96 8.80
CA ASN A 101 -7.85 -37.28 9.71
C ASN A 101 -8.70 -36.29 8.94
N GLN A 102 -10.01 -36.39 9.07
CA GLN A 102 -10.95 -35.44 8.47
C GLN A 102 -11.92 -34.90 9.50
N LEU A 103 -12.03 -33.58 9.53
CA LEU A 103 -13.00 -32.88 10.36
C LEU A 103 -14.37 -32.94 9.69
N ILE A 104 -15.32 -33.70 10.24
CA ILE A 104 -16.69 -33.84 9.72
C ILE A 104 -17.59 -32.73 10.27
N PHE A 105 -17.49 -32.45 11.57
CA PHE A 105 -18.31 -31.45 12.24
C PHE A 105 -17.55 -30.82 13.41
N ASN A 106 -17.64 -29.49 13.55
CA ASN A 106 -16.97 -28.75 14.63
C ASN A 106 -17.87 -27.71 15.31
N GLY A 107 -19.19 -27.94 15.32
CA GLY A 107 -20.13 -27.02 15.96
C GLY A 107 -20.20 -25.63 15.34
N GLY A 108 -19.92 -25.48 14.04
CA GLY A 108 -19.97 -24.18 13.34
C GLY A 108 -18.74 -23.28 13.53
N LYS A 109 -17.68 -23.77 14.18
CA LYS A 109 -16.45 -23.00 14.47
C LYS A 109 -15.80 -22.45 13.19
N ILE A 110 -15.78 -23.23 12.09
CA ILE A 110 -15.23 -22.78 10.80
C ILE A 110 -16.03 -21.61 10.25
N ARG A 111 -17.36 -21.69 10.25
CA ARG A 111 -18.23 -20.58 9.80
C ARG A 111 -18.02 -19.33 10.64
N ALA A 112 -17.95 -19.47 11.95
CA ALA A 112 -17.67 -18.36 12.87
C ALA A 112 -16.27 -17.73 12.60
N SER A 113 -15.24 -18.57 12.35
CA SER A 113 -13.91 -18.09 12.01
C SER A 113 -13.88 -17.34 10.68
N GLN A 114 -14.64 -17.79 9.67
CA GLN A 114 -14.77 -17.05 8.40
C GLN A 114 -15.47 -15.70 8.59
N GLY A 115 -16.55 -15.66 9.40
CA GLY A 115 -17.23 -14.43 9.76
C GLY A 115 -16.31 -13.45 10.49
N LEU A 116 -15.53 -13.92 11.45
CA LEU A 116 -14.55 -13.12 12.16
C LEU A 116 -13.48 -12.56 11.21
N GLN A 117 -12.98 -13.39 10.27
CA GLN A 117 -11.98 -12.93 9.30
C GLN A 117 -12.51 -11.82 8.38
N ASN A 118 -13.77 -11.90 7.95
CA ASN A 118 -14.41 -10.84 7.18
C ASN A 118 -14.42 -9.52 7.98
N ILE A 119 -14.89 -9.57 9.24
CA ILE A 119 -14.93 -8.38 10.11
C ILE A 119 -13.54 -7.78 10.35
N ILE A 120 -12.54 -8.62 10.58
CA ILE A 120 -11.15 -8.17 10.74
C ILE A 120 -10.65 -7.43 9.48
N THR A 121 -10.96 -7.96 8.30
CA THR A 121 -10.56 -7.31 7.04
C THR A 121 -11.30 -5.99 6.83
N ASP A 122 -12.60 -5.94 7.10
CA ASP A 122 -13.40 -4.72 6.98
C ASP A 122 -12.91 -3.63 7.94
N ARG A 123 -12.54 -4.00 9.17
CA ARG A 123 -11.90 -3.09 10.12
C ARG A 123 -10.59 -2.53 9.58
N LYS A 124 -9.71 -3.38 9.03
CA LYS A 124 -8.44 -2.93 8.44
C LYS A 124 -8.66 -2.01 7.24
N LYS A 125 -9.65 -2.28 6.39
CA LYS A 125 -10.02 -1.38 5.28
C LYS A 125 -10.50 -0.03 5.79
N GLN A 126 -11.31 -0.02 6.84
CA GLN A 126 -11.78 1.22 7.45
C GLN A 126 -10.61 2.03 8.06
N GLU A 127 -9.62 1.37 8.64
CA GLU A 127 -8.40 2.01 9.15
C GLU A 127 -7.61 2.69 8.01
N VAL A 128 -7.53 2.05 6.83
CA VAL A 128 -6.94 2.68 5.63
C VAL A 128 -7.71 3.95 5.23
N GLU A 129 -9.04 3.93 5.27
CA GLU A 129 -9.86 5.12 4.96
C GLU A 129 -9.62 6.27 5.95
N VAL A 130 -9.52 5.97 7.24
CA VAL A 130 -9.20 6.98 8.27
C VAL A 130 -7.82 7.61 8.00
N ASN A 131 -6.83 6.79 7.69
CA ASN A 131 -5.48 7.27 7.39
C ASN A 131 -5.45 8.12 6.10
N LEU A 132 -6.20 7.75 5.07
CA LEU A 132 -6.35 8.54 3.85
C LEU A 132 -7.04 9.89 4.13
N TYR A 133 -8.01 9.91 5.04
CA TYR A 133 -8.67 11.15 5.46
C TYR A 133 -7.69 12.11 6.16
N GLN A 134 -6.83 11.59 7.04
CA GLN A 134 -5.78 12.40 7.67
C GLN A 134 -4.78 12.98 6.67
N LEU A 135 -4.47 12.21 5.62
CA LEU A 135 -3.62 12.69 4.53
C LEU A 135 -4.26 13.82 3.73
N LYS A 136 -5.58 13.80 3.53
CA LYS A 136 -6.29 14.94 2.92
C LYS A 136 -6.10 16.23 3.70
N GLN A 137 -6.12 16.19 5.02
CA GLN A 137 -5.85 17.37 5.86
C GLN A 137 -4.43 17.92 5.62
N ARG A 138 -3.43 17.04 5.49
CA ARG A 138 -2.07 17.47 5.14
C ARG A 138 -1.98 18.09 3.76
N VAL A 139 -2.67 17.51 2.78
CA VAL A 139 -2.74 18.09 1.42
C VAL A 139 -3.32 19.50 1.49
N ASN A 140 -4.41 19.71 2.26
CA ASN A 140 -4.98 21.03 2.45
C ASN A 140 -3.96 22.02 3.04
N GLN A 141 -3.27 21.63 4.10
CA GLN A 141 -2.27 22.49 4.73
C GLN A 141 -1.18 22.89 3.74
N PHE A 142 -0.63 21.96 2.98
CA PHE A 142 0.40 22.26 1.99
C PHE A 142 -0.14 23.13 0.86
N TYR A 143 -1.31 22.80 0.32
CA TYR A 143 -1.91 23.55 -0.78
C TYR A 143 -2.14 25.02 -0.40
N PHE A 144 -2.80 25.27 0.73
CA PHE A 144 -3.05 26.64 1.19
C PHE A 144 -1.78 27.35 1.64
N SER A 145 -0.79 26.65 2.19
CA SER A 145 0.52 27.25 2.49
C SER A 145 1.24 27.73 1.23
N ILE A 146 1.20 26.94 0.16
CA ILE A 146 1.80 27.31 -1.13
C ILE A 146 1.10 28.54 -1.71
N LEU A 147 -0.23 28.57 -1.69
CA LEU A 147 -1.00 29.75 -2.15
C LEU A 147 -0.65 31.00 -1.34
N LEU A 148 -0.54 30.86 -0.01
CA LEU A 148 -0.16 31.99 0.86
C LEU A 148 1.24 32.50 0.52
N ILE A 149 2.20 31.60 0.30
CA ILE A 149 3.57 31.99 -0.08
C ILE A 149 3.58 32.68 -1.45
N ASP A 150 2.81 32.17 -2.40
CA ASP A 150 2.69 32.79 -3.73
C ASP A 150 2.13 34.24 -3.64
N ASP A 151 1.07 34.43 -2.85
CA ASP A 151 0.51 35.75 -2.64
C ASP A 151 1.45 36.71 -1.87
N GLN A 152 2.19 36.18 -0.87
CA GLN A 152 3.23 36.94 -0.19
C GLN A 152 4.36 37.35 -1.13
N THR A 153 4.76 36.46 -2.04
CA THR A 153 5.80 36.76 -3.04
C THR A 153 5.33 37.88 -3.97
N LYS A 154 4.12 37.80 -4.48
CA LYS A 154 3.54 38.87 -5.30
C LYS A 154 3.49 40.22 -4.57
N LEU A 155 3.13 40.21 -3.28
CA LEU A 155 3.15 41.40 -2.46
C LEU A 155 4.57 42.01 -2.33
N LEU A 156 5.57 41.16 -2.14
CA LEU A 156 6.97 41.60 -2.07
C LEU A 156 7.44 42.19 -3.40
N ASP A 157 7.07 41.61 -4.53
CA ASP A 157 7.37 42.14 -5.87
C ASP A 157 6.78 43.55 -6.06
N VAL A 158 5.54 43.76 -5.64
CA VAL A 158 4.89 45.06 -5.69
C VAL A 158 5.64 46.06 -4.79
N ARG A 159 6.04 45.65 -3.59
CA ARG A 159 6.81 46.52 -2.67
C ARG A 159 8.19 46.88 -3.24
N GLU A 160 8.88 45.90 -3.85
CA GLU A 160 10.13 46.15 -4.51
C GLU A 160 9.99 47.20 -5.63
N GLN A 161 8.98 47.07 -6.48
CA GLN A 161 8.69 48.05 -7.52
C GLN A 161 8.41 49.43 -6.94
N GLN A 162 7.65 49.53 -5.86
CA GLN A 162 7.37 50.82 -5.18
C GLN A 162 8.68 51.44 -4.63
N LEU A 163 9.53 50.65 -3.97
CA LEU A 163 10.80 51.11 -3.43
C LEU A 163 11.75 51.57 -4.54
N ASN A 164 11.84 50.82 -5.62
CA ASN A 164 12.64 51.18 -6.78
C ASN A 164 12.15 52.48 -7.44
N SER A 165 10.83 52.69 -7.52
CA SER A 165 10.24 53.92 -8.01
C SER A 165 10.57 55.11 -7.10
N LYS A 166 10.44 54.94 -5.78
CA LYS A 166 10.83 55.95 -4.79
C LYS A 166 12.32 56.30 -4.83
N LEU A 167 13.16 55.29 -4.96
CA LEU A 167 14.60 55.49 -5.09
C LEU A 167 14.96 56.31 -6.35
N LYS A 168 14.27 56.04 -7.46
CA LYS A 168 14.41 56.83 -8.70
C LYS A 168 13.95 58.26 -8.53
N GLU A 169 12.82 58.48 -7.85
CA GLU A 169 12.27 59.82 -7.54
C GLU A 169 13.28 60.66 -6.70
N VAL A 170 13.81 60.03 -5.61
CA VAL A 170 14.79 60.68 -4.74
C VAL A 170 16.08 60.99 -5.48
N LYS A 171 16.61 60.08 -6.27
CA LYS A 171 17.80 60.33 -7.08
C LYS A 171 17.61 61.47 -8.05
N SER A 172 16.47 61.51 -8.76
CA SER A 172 16.15 62.60 -9.67
C SER A 172 15.98 63.93 -8.93
N GLY A 173 15.41 63.95 -7.71
CA GLY A 173 15.30 65.13 -6.89
C GLY A 173 16.65 65.71 -6.47
N ILE A 174 17.59 64.85 -6.09
CA ILE A 174 18.96 65.24 -5.76
C ILE A 174 19.68 65.79 -6.99
N GLU A 175 19.61 65.11 -8.14
CA GLU A 175 20.23 65.57 -9.38
C GLU A 175 19.72 66.90 -9.88
N ASN A 176 18.45 67.19 -9.63
CA ASN A 176 17.82 68.48 -10.03
C ASN A 176 17.85 69.54 -8.93
N GLY A 177 18.48 69.29 -7.79
CA GLY A 177 18.68 70.30 -6.72
C GLY A 177 17.36 70.67 -5.97
N VAL A 178 16.35 69.75 -5.98
CA VAL A 178 15.07 69.95 -5.33
C VAL A 178 15.02 69.34 -3.92
N LEU A 179 16.00 68.50 -3.61
CA LEU A 179 16.24 67.85 -2.31
C LEU A 179 17.66 68.11 -1.86
#